data_550bb30b15ffd2e536ed2e45e7ed7121
#
_entry.id   550bb30b15ffd2e536ed2e45e7ed7121
#
_cell.length_a   1.000
_cell.length_b   1.000
_cell.length_c   1.000
_cell.angle_alpha   90.00
_cell.angle_beta   90.00
_cell.angle_gamma   90.00
#
_symmetry.space_group_name_H-M   'P 1'
#
loop_
_entity.id
_entity.type
_entity.pdbx_description
1 polymer ?
#
loop_
_entity_poly.entity_id
_entity_poly.type
_entity_poly.pdbx_seq_one_letter_code
_entity_poly.pdbx_strand_id
1 'polypeptide(L)'
;MPDPKASKESFAPELRILMSGLAFPESPRWHDDRLTFSDWGAHEVIAVDLEGKSEVIVRVPSFPMCIDWLPDGRLLIVSASDGLLLRREHDGSLVTHADLAGLADHPWNDIVVDGQGNAYVNNIGFDFPGGEFAPGILALVALDGSARQVAEGVAFPNGMVVTPDNSTLILAESYGSKLTAFDIGPDGSLSNRRLWSDLRDGVPDGICLDAENAIWYGDVPNQRCVRVREGGEVLQTVHLDRGCFACVLGGADRRTLFMTANEWGGPANMGQGSRAGQVLTADAPAPGAGWP
;
A
#
# COMPACT_ATOMS: atom_id res chain seq x y z
N MET A 1 -43.33 13.05 -21.94
CA MET A 1 -42.03 12.33 -21.99
C MET A 1 -41.11 13.03 -21.01
N PRO A 2 -40.67 12.41 -19.92
CA PRO A 2 -39.69 13.06 -19.03
C PRO A 2 -38.30 13.00 -19.68
N ASP A 3 -37.57 14.09 -19.52
CA ASP A 3 -36.24 14.36 -20.03
C ASP A 3 -35.20 13.39 -19.43
N PRO A 4 -34.37 12.66 -20.23
CA PRO A 4 -33.39 11.70 -19.71
C PRO A 4 -32.04 12.32 -19.36
N LYS A 5 -31.96 13.58 -18.95
CA LYS A 5 -30.75 14.24 -18.43
C LYS A 5 -30.86 14.55 -16.95
N ALA A 6 -31.05 13.54 -16.11
CA ALA A 6 -30.62 13.65 -14.74
C ALA A 6 -29.07 13.64 -14.76
N SER A 7 -28.47 14.81 -14.61
CA SER A 7 -27.05 14.97 -14.32
C SER A 7 -26.70 14.09 -13.13
N LYS A 8 -25.81 13.13 -13.29
CA LYS A 8 -25.10 12.52 -12.15
C LYS A 8 -24.29 13.65 -11.52
N GLU A 9 -24.84 14.26 -10.49
CA GLU A 9 -24.06 15.09 -9.59
C GLU A 9 -22.91 14.21 -9.10
N SER A 10 -21.70 14.54 -9.50
CA SER A 10 -20.49 13.95 -8.92
C SER A 10 -20.38 14.50 -7.51
N PHE A 11 -20.88 13.77 -6.54
CA PHE A 11 -20.70 14.07 -5.14
C PHE A 11 -19.19 13.91 -4.86
N ALA A 12 -18.47 15.04 -4.77
CA ALA A 12 -17.10 15.00 -4.28
C ALA A 12 -17.18 14.58 -2.80
N PRO A 13 -16.54 13.48 -2.40
CA PRO A 13 -16.62 13.04 -1.01
C PRO A 13 -16.01 14.10 -0.09
N GLU A 14 -16.64 14.33 1.06
CA GLU A 14 -16.13 15.24 2.07
C GLU A 14 -14.84 14.69 2.67
N LEU A 15 -13.74 15.43 2.51
CA LEU A 15 -12.46 15.10 3.11
C LEU A 15 -12.40 15.55 4.56
N ARG A 16 -11.93 14.67 5.44
CA ARG A 16 -11.68 14.98 6.86
C ARG A 16 -10.24 14.62 7.21
N ILE A 17 -9.60 15.42 8.04
CA ILE A 17 -8.26 15.12 8.57
C ILE A 17 -8.45 14.33 9.85
N LEU A 18 -7.98 13.07 9.86
CA LEU A 18 -7.96 12.24 11.05
C LEU A 18 -6.72 12.54 11.90
N MET A 19 -5.56 12.70 11.26
CA MET A 19 -4.30 12.99 11.93
C MET A 19 -3.41 13.89 11.07
N SER A 20 -2.63 14.75 11.69
CA SER A 20 -1.70 15.67 11.02
C SER A 20 -0.39 15.79 11.80
N GLY A 21 0.60 16.48 11.22
CA GLY A 21 1.90 16.68 11.85
C GLY A 21 2.82 15.46 11.75
N LEU A 22 2.54 14.55 10.81
CA LEU A 22 3.33 13.37 10.52
C LEU A 22 4.54 13.73 9.64
N ALA A 23 5.62 12.98 9.78
CA ALA A 23 6.83 13.22 8.99
C ALA A 23 6.70 12.64 7.58
N PHE A 24 6.31 11.37 7.45
CA PHE A 24 6.04 10.73 6.16
C PHE A 24 5.14 9.48 6.33
N PRO A 25 3.80 9.66 6.43
CA PRO A 25 2.88 8.54 6.65
C PRO A 25 2.71 7.70 5.40
N GLU A 26 2.81 6.37 5.58
CA GLU A 26 2.77 5.36 4.53
C GLU A 26 2.24 4.01 5.02
N SER A 27 1.99 3.09 4.09
CA SER A 27 1.62 1.69 4.36
C SER A 27 0.44 1.56 5.35
N PRO A 28 -0.71 2.19 5.08
CA PRO A 28 -1.86 2.13 5.99
C PRO A 28 -2.50 0.73 5.93
N ARG A 29 -2.92 0.23 7.11
CA ARG A 29 -3.62 -1.05 7.30
C ARG A 29 -4.75 -0.88 8.31
N TRP A 30 -5.91 -1.43 8.02
CA TRP A 30 -7.01 -1.49 8.98
C TRP A 30 -6.97 -2.81 9.73
N HIS A 31 -6.64 -2.77 11.01
CA HIS A 31 -6.50 -3.95 11.87
C HIS A 31 -7.00 -3.66 13.27
N ASP A 32 -7.76 -4.60 13.88
CA ASP A 32 -8.31 -4.49 15.24
C ASP A 32 -9.04 -3.16 15.49
N ASP A 33 -9.95 -2.77 14.57
CA ASP A 33 -10.75 -1.56 14.62
C ASP A 33 -9.94 -0.25 14.69
N ARG A 34 -8.70 -0.27 14.23
CA ARG A 34 -7.79 0.87 14.18
C ARG A 34 -7.06 0.95 12.84
N LEU A 35 -6.76 2.17 12.44
CA LEU A 35 -5.80 2.40 11.37
C LEU A 35 -4.38 2.27 11.95
N THR A 36 -3.59 1.37 11.38
CA THR A 36 -2.15 1.26 11.65
C THR A 36 -1.39 1.68 10.40
N PHE A 37 -0.36 2.50 10.56
CA PHE A 37 0.46 2.97 9.44
C PHE A 37 1.90 3.23 9.89
N SER A 38 2.81 3.31 8.93
CA SER A 38 4.20 3.69 9.16
C SER A 38 4.38 5.19 9.00
N ASP A 39 5.04 5.86 9.93
CA ASP A 39 5.61 7.21 9.73
C ASP A 39 7.11 7.05 9.45
N TRP A 40 7.48 6.94 8.18
CA TRP A 40 8.84 6.66 7.75
C TRP A 40 9.84 7.67 8.26
N GLY A 41 9.49 8.96 8.22
CA GLY A 41 10.39 10.03 8.67
C GLY A 41 10.56 10.10 10.19
N ALA A 42 9.62 9.53 10.95
CA ALA A 42 9.72 9.40 12.41
C ALA A 42 10.25 8.02 12.84
N HIS A 43 10.39 7.06 11.91
CA HIS A 43 10.75 5.67 12.18
C HIS A 43 9.77 4.97 13.16
N GLU A 44 8.49 5.27 13.03
CA GLU A 44 7.43 4.80 13.92
C GLU A 44 6.35 4.06 13.16
N VAL A 45 5.84 2.98 13.75
CA VAL A 45 4.53 2.41 13.38
C VAL A 45 3.52 2.95 14.38
N ILE A 46 2.46 3.56 13.89
CA ILE A 46 1.44 4.26 14.68
C ILE A 46 0.11 3.59 14.45
N ALA A 47 -0.66 3.34 15.53
CA ALA A 47 -2.07 2.99 15.45
C ALA A 47 -2.91 4.18 15.92
N VAL A 48 -4.01 4.46 15.22
CA VAL A 48 -4.95 5.54 15.51
C VAL A 48 -6.39 5.06 15.40
N ASP A 49 -7.25 5.42 16.36
CA ASP A 49 -8.68 5.16 16.28
C ASP A 49 -9.43 6.25 15.46
N LEU A 50 -10.73 6.05 15.28
CA LEU A 50 -11.56 6.99 14.50
C LEU A 50 -11.76 8.35 15.19
N GLU A 51 -11.49 8.45 16.48
CA GLU A 51 -11.53 9.68 17.28
C GLU A 51 -10.18 10.44 17.23
N GLY A 52 -9.16 9.87 16.55
CA GLY A 52 -7.83 10.48 16.40
C GLY A 52 -6.90 10.22 17.58
N LYS A 53 -7.25 9.33 18.52
CA LYS A 53 -6.36 8.92 19.59
C LYS A 53 -5.34 7.92 19.05
N SER A 54 -4.07 8.27 19.14
CA SER A 54 -2.98 7.50 18.57
C SER A 54 -2.00 6.99 19.62
N GLU A 55 -1.29 5.92 19.26
CA GLU A 55 -0.14 5.39 20.02
C GLU A 55 0.94 4.87 19.08
N VAL A 56 2.18 4.94 19.50
CA VAL A 56 3.31 4.32 18.80
C VAL A 56 3.38 2.85 19.19
N ILE A 57 3.21 1.97 18.20
CA ILE A 57 3.24 0.51 18.38
C ILE A 57 4.67 0.00 18.49
N VAL A 58 5.58 0.52 17.66
CA VAL A 58 6.98 0.13 17.60
C VAL A 58 7.81 1.17 16.86
N ARG A 59 9.12 1.22 17.15
CA ARG A 59 10.10 2.03 16.44
C ARG A 59 11.10 1.12 15.73
N VAL A 60 11.31 1.36 14.43
CA VAL A 60 12.26 0.62 13.59
C VAL A 60 13.07 1.63 12.80
N PRO A 61 14.39 1.69 12.98
CA PRO A 61 15.27 2.68 12.33
C PRO A 61 15.51 2.30 10.86
N SER A 62 14.44 2.25 10.05
CA SER A 62 14.47 1.95 8.62
C SER A 62 13.73 2.99 7.81
N PHE A 63 14.14 3.16 6.55
CA PHE A 63 13.46 3.98 5.55
C PHE A 63 13.74 3.38 4.15
N PRO A 64 12.71 3.00 3.37
CA PRO A 64 11.30 2.90 3.72
C PRO A 64 11.00 1.83 4.79
N MET A 65 9.76 1.80 5.24
CA MET A 65 9.27 0.84 6.22
C MET A 65 7.79 0.57 5.96
N CYS A 66 7.45 -0.58 5.40
CA CYS A 66 6.07 -0.97 5.13
C CYS A 66 5.64 -2.12 6.06
N ILE A 67 4.34 -2.24 6.30
CA ILE A 67 3.80 -3.15 7.30
C ILE A 67 2.66 -3.98 6.76
N ASP A 68 2.46 -5.17 7.33
CA ASP A 68 1.23 -5.94 7.24
C ASP A 68 1.13 -6.94 8.40
N TRP A 69 0.02 -7.65 8.49
CA TRP A 69 -0.31 -8.51 9.61
C TRP A 69 -0.38 -9.98 9.19
N LEU A 70 0.27 -10.86 9.97
CA LEU A 70 0.04 -12.30 9.87
C LEU A 70 -1.37 -12.65 10.37
N PRO A 71 -1.98 -13.74 9.88
CA PRO A 71 -3.30 -14.19 10.34
C PRO A 71 -3.40 -14.45 11.86
N ASP A 72 -2.28 -14.66 12.55
CA ASP A 72 -2.21 -14.85 13.99
C ASP A 72 -2.10 -13.54 14.79
N GLY A 73 -2.18 -12.36 14.10
CA GLY A 73 -2.15 -11.05 14.71
C GLY A 73 -0.76 -10.52 15.01
N ARG A 74 0.32 -11.14 14.51
CA ARG A 74 1.67 -10.60 14.61
C ARG A 74 1.97 -9.66 13.45
N LEU A 75 2.56 -8.51 13.76
CA LEU A 75 2.92 -7.49 12.79
C LEU A 75 4.22 -7.87 12.06
N LEU A 76 4.19 -7.82 10.74
CA LEU A 76 5.38 -7.85 9.88
C LEU A 76 5.79 -6.44 9.50
N ILE A 77 7.10 -6.20 9.42
CA ILE A 77 7.69 -4.90 9.10
C ILE A 77 8.85 -5.11 8.11
N VAL A 78 8.74 -4.52 6.95
CA VAL A 78 9.86 -4.45 5.99
C VAL A 78 10.87 -3.44 6.51
N SER A 79 12.06 -3.90 6.90
CA SER A 79 13.21 -3.05 7.21
C SER A 79 14.08 -2.94 5.96
N ALA A 80 13.73 -1.99 5.09
CA ALA A 80 14.29 -1.90 3.75
C ALA A 80 15.80 -1.64 3.75
N SER A 81 16.28 -0.80 4.68
CA SER A 81 17.72 -0.49 4.82
C SER A 81 18.58 -1.70 5.18
N ASP A 82 18.00 -2.66 5.87
CA ASP A 82 18.71 -3.86 6.35
C ASP A 82 18.45 -5.09 5.47
N GLY A 83 17.50 -4.99 4.51
CA GLY A 83 17.06 -6.13 3.71
C GLY A 83 16.37 -7.22 4.52
N LEU A 84 15.68 -6.84 5.61
CA LEU A 84 15.05 -7.77 6.52
C LEU A 84 13.52 -7.63 6.51
N LEU A 85 12.83 -8.74 6.69
CA LEU A 85 11.45 -8.77 7.15
C LEU A 85 11.45 -9.07 8.64
N LEU A 86 11.06 -8.08 9.44
CA LEU A 86 10.96 -8.20 10.90
C LEU A 86 9.55 -8.65 11.28
N ARG A 87 9.43 -9.31 12.45
CA ARG A 87 8.17 -9.69 13.05
C ARG A 87 8.11 -9.23 14.50
N ARG A 88 7.03 -8.53 14.84
CA ARG A 88 6.76 -8.15 16.22
C ARG A 88 5.97 -9.26 16.91
N GLU A 89 6.55 -9.84 17.96
CA GLU A 89 5.92 -10.87 18.78
C GLU A 89 4.86 -10.26 19.71
N HIS A 90 3.99 -11.10 20.29
CA HIS A 90 2.93 -10.66 21.21
C HIS A 90 3.46 -9.99 22.48
N ASP A 91 4.69 -10.28 22.91
CA ASP A 91 5.35 -9.63 24.04
C ASP A 91 5.99 -8.26 23.65
N GLY A 92 5.87 -7.86 22.38
CA GLY A 92 6.39 -6.62 21.83
C GLY A 92 7.83 -6.70 21.32
N SER A 93 8.53 -7.82 21.50
CA SER A 93 9.88 -8.01 20.96
C SER A 93 9.88 -8.07 19.44
N LEU A 94 10.96 -7.58 18.81
CA LEU A 94 11.20 -7.70 17.38
C LEU A 94 12.18 -8.83 17.12
N VAL A 95 11.82 -9.70 16.17
CA VAL A 95 12.69 -10.78 15.68
C VAL A 95 12.78 -10.73 14.16
N THR A 96 13.86 -11.21 13.59
CA THR A 96 13.96 -11.42 12.14
C THR A 96 13.02 -12.56 11.76
N HIS A 97 12.06 -12.27 10.86
CA HIS A 97 11.20 -13.28 10.26
C HIS A 97 11.85 -13.89 9.02
N ALA A 98 12.43 -13.04 8.17
CA ALA A 98 13.19 -13.48 6.98
C ALA A 98 14.34 -12.52 6.68
N ASP A 99 15.40 -13.08 6.08
CA ASP A 99 16.50 -12.32 5.50
C ASP A 99 16.31 -12.30 3.97
N LEU A 100 16.17 -11.11 3.41
CA LEU A 100 15.91 -10.86 2.00
C LEU A 100 17.16 -10.37 1.24
N ALA A 101 18.26 -10.09 1.96
CA ALA A 101 19.48 -9.53 1.37
C ALA A 101 20.10 -10.42 0.27
N GLY A 102 19.87 -11.74 0.35
CA GLY A 102 20.36 -12.67 -0.68
C GLY A 102 19.55 -12.70 -1.98
N LEU A 103 18.39 -12.01 -2.05
CA LEU A 103 17.50 -12.02 -3.20
C LEU A 103 17.65 -10.77 -4.09
N ALA A 104 18.01 -9.63 -3.52
CA ALA A 104 18.22 -8.38 -4.25
C ALA A 104 19.12 -7.43 -3.48
N ASP A 105 19.89 -6.60 -4.22
CA ASP A 105 20.85 -5.65 -3.64
C ASP A 105 20.25 -4.26 -3.36
N HIS A 106 19.06 -3.97 -3.89
CA HIS A 106 18.38 -2.68 -3.77
C HIS A 106 17.29 -2.68 -2.68
N PRO A 107 16.78 -1.50 -2.28
CA PRO A 107 15.83 -1.42 -1.19
C PRO A 107 14.54 -2.23 -1.44
N TRP A 108 14.08 -2.92 -0.41
CA TRP A 108 12.75 -3.49 -0.34
C TRP A 108 11.75 -2.38 -0.05
N ASN A 109 10.49 -2.56 -0.48
CA ASN A 109 9.49 -1.50 -0.39
C ASN A 109 8.20 -2.00 0.26
N ASP A 110 7.19 -2.38 -0.51
CA ASP A 110 5.86 -2.70 0.02
C ASP A 110 5.67 -4.21 0.28
N ILE A 111 4.65 -4.53 1.08
CA ILE A 111 4.31 -5.87 1.52
C ILE A 111 2.80 -6.06 1.47
N VAL A 112 2.35 -7.28 1.13
CA VAL A 112 1.00 -7.75 1.37
C VAL A 112 1.06 -9.17 1.92
N VAL A 113 0.26 -9.47 2.96
CA VAL A 113 0.09 -10.82 3.52
C VAL A 113 -1.26 -11.39 3.10
N ASP A 114 -1.26 -12.58 2.51
CA ASP A 114 -2.50 -13.26 2.13
C ASP A 114 -3.18 -13.97 3.31
N GLY A 115 -4.39 -14.47 3.10
CA GLY A 115 -5.15 -15.18 4.14
C GLY A 115 -4.54 -16.51 4.60
N GLN A 116 -3.49 -16.98 3.94
CA GLN A 116 -2.73 -18.18 4.31
C GLN A 116 -1.45 -17.84 5.11
N GLY A 117 -1.11 -16.55 5.20
CA GLY A 117 0.08 -16.06 5.87
C GLY A 117 1.33 -15.99 4.97
N ASN A 118 1.17 -16.13 3.68
CA ASN A 118 2.26 -15.85 2.74
C ASN A 118 2.43 -14.34 2.62
N ALA A 119 3.65 -13.84 2.80
CA ALA A 119 3.97 -12.43 2.60
C ALA A 119 4.64 -12.23 1.24
N TYR A 120 4.03 -11.40 0.40
CA TYR A 120 4.67 -10.94 -0.83
C TYR A 120 5.32 -9.59 -0.56
N VAL A 121 6.62 -9.50 -0.81
CA VAL A 121 7.42 -8.30 -0.58
C VAL A 121 8.07 -7.90 -1.89
N ASN A 122 8.01 -6.63 -2.24
CA ASN A 122 8.62 -6.16 -3.48
C ASN A 122 9.91 -5.38 -3.24
N ASN A 123 10.78 -5.43 -4.25
CA ASN A 123 12.04 -4.70 -4.33
C ASN A 123 12.03 -3.83 -5.58
N ILE A 124 12.41 -2.55 -5.45
CA ILE A 124 12.29 -1.57 -6.53
C ILE A 124 13.30 -1.75 -7.67
N GLY A 125 14.39 -2.49 -7.45
CA GLY A 125 15.35 -2.87 -8.47
C GLY A 125 16.45 -1.87 -8.76
N PHE A 126 16.44 -0.67 -8.18
CA PHE A 126 17.47 0.36 -8.35
C PHE A 126 17.55 1.30 -7.14
N ASP A 127 18.56 2.14 -7.07
CA ASP A 127 18.72 3.14 -6.01
C ASP A 127 17.77 4.31 -6.23
N PHE A 128 16.76 4.44 -5.39
CA PHE A 128 15.79 5.53 -5.45
C PHE A 128 15.93 6.47 -4.24
N PRO A 129 15.93 7.81 -4.45
CA PRO A 129 15.94 8.53 -5.73
C PRO A 129 17.36 8.68 -6.30
N GLY A 130 17.49 8.66 -7.65
CA GLY A 130 18.69 9.09 -8.37
C GLY A 130 19.51 8.01 -9.07
N GLY A 131 19.23 6.72 -8.82
CA GLY A 131 19.83 5.62 -9.58
C GLY A 131 19.25 5.50 -11.00
N GLU A 132 19.98 4.81 -11.89
CA GLU A 132 19.47 4.43 -13.20
C GLU A 132 18.35 3.41 -13.03
N PHE A 133 17.22 3.61 -13.71
CA PHE A 133 16.09 2.71 -13.62
C PHE A 133 16.46 1.27 -14.03
N ALA A 134 16.15 0.34 -13.17
CA ALA A 134 16.13 -1.08 -13.44
C ALA A 134 14.83 -1.70 -12.89
N PRO A 135 14.29 -2.74 -13.52
CA PRO A 135 13.08 -3.38 -13.05
C PRO A 135 13.32 -4.14 -11.74
N GLY A 136 12.31 -4.12 -10.88
CA GLY A 136 12.30 -4.81 -9.60
C GLY A 136 11.80 -6.25 -9.67
N ILE A 137 11.68 -6.84 -8.47
CA ILE A 137 11.24 -8.21 -8.25
C ILE A 137 10.15 -8.28 -7.18
N LEU A 138 9.45 -9.43 -7.13
CA LEU A 138 8.63 -9.84 -5.99
C LEU A 138 9.23 -11.08 -5.35
N ALA A 139 9.32 -11.07 -4.02
CA ALA A 139 9.66 -12.24 -3.20
C ALA A 139 8.42 -12.73 -2.46
N LEU A 140 8.32 -14.03 -2.29
CA LEU A 140 7.41 -14.71 -1.37
C LEU A 140 8.18 -15.10 -0.12
N VAL A 141 7.67 -14.73 1.04
CA VAL A 141 8.13 -15.20 2.35
C VAL A 141 7.05 -16.06 2.95
N ALA A 142 7.36 -17.31 3.23
CA ALA A 142 6.46 -18.26 3.87
C ALA A 142 6.42 -18.07 5.40
N LEU A 143 5.45 -18.70 6.06
CA LEU A 143 5.29 -18.63 7.54
C LEU A 143 6.53 -19.08 8.32
N ASP A 144 7.34 -19.97 7.76
CA ASP A 144 8.58 -20.45 8.37
C ASP A 144 9.77 -19.51 8.17
N GLY A 145 9.57 -18.38 7.46
CA GLY A 145 10.59 -17.39 7.14
C GLY A 145 11.43 -17.73 5.91
N SER A 146 11.18 -18.84 5.23
CA SER A 146 11.83 -19.13 3.95
C SER A 146 11.39 -18.13 2.89
N ALA A 147 12.35 -17.59 2.13
CA ALA A 147 12.11 -16.56 1.13
C ALA A 147 12.60 -16.99 -0.26
N ARG A 148 11.84 -16.67 -1.30
CA ARG A 148 12.20 -16.92 -2.69
C ARG A 148 11.62 -15.87 -3.63
N GLN A 149 12.29 -15.59 -4.74
CA GLN A 149 11.75 -14.77 -5.80
C GLN A 149 10.58 -15.48 -6.50
N VAL A 150 9.50 -14.76 -6.78
CA VAL A 150 8.30 -15.29 -7.45
C VAL A 150 7.88 -14.50 -8.68
N ALA A 151 8.38 -13.27 -8.86
CA ALA A 151 8.23 -12.51 -10.10
C ALA A 151 9.43 -11.57 -10.30
N GLU A 152 9.63 -11.14 -11.56
CA GLU A 152 10.69 -10.20 -11.94
C GLU A 152 10.22 -9.27 -13.07
N GLY A 153 11.02 -8.27 -13.41
CA GLY A 153 10.75 -7.39 -14.53
C GLY A 153 9.54 -6.47 -14.28
N VAL A 154 9.33 -6.04 -13.04
CA VAL A 154 8.24 -5.11 -12.65
C VAL A 154 8.78 -3.69 -12.54
N ALA A 155 8.03 -2.71 -13.05
CA ALA A 155 8.51 -1.34 -13.24
C ALA A 155 8.22 -0.46 -12.02
N PHE A 156 9.15 -0.39 -11.08
CA PHE A 156 8.97 0.26 -9.78
C PHE A 156 7.72 -0.29 -9.05
N PRO A 157 7.82 -1.53 -8.55
CA PRO A 157 6.71 -2.14 -7.85
C PRO A 157 6.40 -1.38 -6.55
N ASN A 158 5.11 -1.21 -6.28
CA ASN A 158 4.60 -0.48 -5.14
C ASN A 158 3.45 -1.26 -4.49
N GLY A 159 2.31 -0.63 -4.16
CA GLY A 159 1.21 -1.26 -3.49
C GLY A 159 0.77 -2.59 -4.11
N MET A 160 0.40 -3.52 -3.25
CA MET A 160 -0.09 -4.85 -3.64
C MET A 160 -1.38 -5.17 -2.89
N VAL A 161 -2.27 -5.91 -3.54
CA VAL A 161 -3.45 -6.51 -2.91
C VAL A 161 -3.60 -7.95 -3.34
N VAL A 162 -4.16 -8.77 -2.46
CA VAL A 162 -4.59 -10.14 -2.77
C VAL A 162 -6.11 -10.23 -2.69
N THR A 163 -6.73 -10.88 -3.66
CA THR A 163 -8.19 -11.07 -3.68
C THR A 163 -8.68 -11.92 -2.51
N PRO A 164 -9.96 -11.77 -2.05
CA PRO A 164 -10.47 -12.47 -0.87
C PRO A 164 -10.39 -13.98 -0.92
N ASP A 165 -10.38 -14.56 -2.12
CA ASP A 165 -10.24 -16.00 -2.36
C ASP A 165 -8.79 -16.49 -2.44
N ASN A 166 -7.82 -15.58 -2.23
CA ASN A 166 -6.38 -15.80 -2.36
C ASN A 166 -5.95 -16.32 -3.75
N SER A 167 -6.71 -16.03 -4.81
CA SER A 167 -6.41 -16.52 -6.16
C SER A 167 -5.59 -15.56 -7.01
N THR A 168 -5.62 -14.26 -6.71
CA THR A 168 -4.99 -13.23 -7.54
C THR A 168 -4.25 -12.20 -6.69
N LEU A 169 -3.02 -11.91 -7.07
CA LEU A 169 -2.26 -10.75 -6.58
C LEU A 169 -2.31 -9.66 -7.65
N ILE A 170 -2.67 -8.43 -7.24
CA ILE A 170 -2.64 -7.24 -8.10
C ILE A 170 -1.56 -6.30 -7.57
N LEU A 171 -0.68 -5.85 -8.46
CA LEU A 171 0.50 -5.03 -8.17
C LEU A 171 0.39 -3.68 -8.87
N ALA A 172 0.68 -2.61 -8.15
CA ALA A 172 0.95 -1.29 -8.71
C ALA A 172 2.37 -1.22 -9.28
N GLU A 173 2.51 -0.85 -10.54
CA GLU A 173 3.79 -0.54 -11.18
C GLU A 173 3.86 0.96 -11.45
N SER A 174 4.48 1.74 -10.52
CA SER A 174 4.48 3.21 -10.57
C SER A 174 5.09 3.77 -11.85
N TYR A 175 6.24 3.23 -12.28
CA TYR A 175 6.89 3.66 -13.53
C TYR A 175 6.30 3.01 -14.78
N GLY A 176 5.43 2.01 -14.59
CA GLY A 176 4.66 1.41 -15.67
C GLY A 176 3.31 2.09 -15.92
N SER A 177 2.87 3.00 -15.05
CA SER A 177 1.53 3.62 -15.08
C SER A 177 0.42 2.59 -15.25
N LYS A 178 0.51 1.47 -14.51
CA LYS A 178 -0.41 0.34 -14.68
C LYS A 178 -0.59 -0.47 -13.40
N LEU A 179 -1.64 -1.28 -13.40
CA LEU A 179 -1.82 -2.37 -12.46
C LEU A 179 -1.61 -3.70 -13.20
N THR A 180 -0.86 -4.59 -12.59
CA THR A 180 -0.54 -5.92 -13.14
C THR A 180 -1.10 -7.01 -12.23
N ALA A 181 -1.76 -8.02 -12.78
CA ALA A 181 -2.26 -9.15 -12.03
C ALA A 181 -1.45 -10.41 -12.26
N PHE A 182 -1.40 -11.26 -11.23
CA PHE A 182 -0.82 -12.59 -11.25
C PHE A 182 -1.80 -13.58 -10.64
N ASP A 183 -1.84 -14.81 -11.14
CA ASP A 183 -2.51 -15.91 -10.47
C ASP A 183 -1.61 -16.47 -9.38
N ILE A 184 -2.18 -16.74 -8.20
CA ILE A 184 -1.50 -17.32 -7.05
C ILE A 184 -1.70 -18.83 -7.07
N GLY A 185 -0.62 -19.58 -7.14
CA GLY A 185 -0.62 -21.04 -7.03
C GLY A 185 -0.77 -21.54 -5.57
N PRO A 186 -1.05 -22.84 -5.38
CA PRO A 186 -1.21 -23.43 -4.04
C PRO A 186 0.03 -23.30 -3.14
N ASP A 187 1.21 -23.13 -3.73
CA ASP A 187 2.50 -22.92 -3.04
C ASP A 187 2.89 -21.44 -2.93
N GLY A 188 1.97 -20.51 -3.24
CA GLY A 188 2.21 -19.07 -3.28
C GLY A 188 2.99 -18.60 -4.50
N SER A 189 3.34 -19.46 -5.47
CA SER A 189 4.00 -19.06 -6.70
C SER A 189 3.10 -18.18 -7.55
N LEU A 190 3.67 -17.17 -8.20
CA LEU A 190 2.97 -16.28 -9.11
C LEU A 190 3.11 -16.75 -10.56
N SER A 191 2.01 -16.72 -11.30
CA SER A 191 1.95 -17.13 -12.70
C SER A 191 0.98 -16.26 -13.50
N ASN A 192 0.87 -16.50 -14.81
CA ASN A 192 -0.12 -15.86 -15.69
C ASN A 192 -0.15 -14.32 -15.56
N ARG A 193 1.06 -13.67 -15.57
CA ARG A 193 1.20 -12.22 -15.53
C ARG A 193 0.37 -11.57 -16.63
N ARG A 194 -0.49 -10.62 -16.27
CA ARG A 194 -1.38 -9.92 -17.20
C ARG A 194 -1.59 -8.48 -16.82
N LEU A 195 -1.85 -7.63 -17.80
CA LEU A 195 -2.30 -6.25 -17.54
C LEU A 195 -3.69 -6.31 -16.89
N TRP A 196 -3.81 -5.73 -15.68
CA TRP A 196 -5.10 -5.57 -15.02
C TRP A 196 -5.75 -4.24 -15.43
N SER A 197 -4.96 -3.16 -15.46
CA SER A 197 -5.41 -1.83 -15.91
C SER A 197 -4.25 -1.00 -16.40
N ASP A 198 -4.42 -0.33 -17.56
CA ASP A 198 -3.61 0.79 -18.00
C ASP A 198 -4.17 2.07 -17.34
N LEU A 199 -3.35 2.76 -16.56
CA LEU A 199 -3.73 3.97 -15.82
C LEU A 199 -3.37 5.27 -16.56
N ARG A 200 -2.80 5.16 -17.76
CA ARG A 200 -2.44 6.29 -18.64
C ARG A 200 -1.46 7.27 -17.97
N ASP A 201 -1.99 8.38 -17.42
CA ASP A 201 -1.23 9.42 -16.71
C ASP A 201 -1.14 9.17 -15.20
N GLY A 202 -1.80 8.12 -14.70
CA GLY A 202 -1.76 7.72 -13.29
C GLY A 202 -0.42 7.11 -12.91
N VAL A 203 0.10 7.50 -11.76
CA VAL A 203 1.31 6.95 -11.16
C VAL A 203 0.90 6.25 -9.86
N PRO A 204 0.51 4.96 -9.93
CA PRO A 204 -0.03 4.26 -8.77
C PRO A 204 1.05 4.03 -7.72
N ASP A 205 0.69 4.28 -6.46
CA ASP A 205 1.51 4.03 -5.29
C ASP A 205 0.86 2.95 -4.41
N GLY A 206 0.55 3.20 -3.15
CA GLY A 206 -0.19 2.25 -2.31
C GLY A 206 -1.64 2.06 -2.79
N ILE A 207 -2.13 0.81 -2.76
CA ILE A 207 -3.44 0.42 -3.29
C ILE A 207 -4.28 -0.36 -2.29
N CYS A 208 -5.61 -0.38 -2.47
CA CYS A 208 -6.50 -1.31 -1.80
C CYS A 208 -7.66 -1.75 -2.70
N LEU A 209 -8.23 -2.93 -2.40
CA LEU A 209 -9.33 -3.54 -3.14
C LEU A 209 -10.65 -3.31 -2.44
N ASP A 210 -11.73 -3.08 -3.18
CA ASP A 210 -13.08 -3.05 -2.64
C ASP A 210 -13.94 -4.25 -3.06
N ALA A 211 -15.10 -4.39 -2.43
CA ALA A 211 -16.02 -5.51 -2.65
C ALA A 211 -16.73 -5.50 -4.02
N GLU A 212 -16.56 -4.43 -4.81
CA GLU A 212 -17.01 -4.36 -6.21
C GLU A 212 -15.88 -4.71 -7.19
N ASN A 213 -14.77 -5.28 -6.68
CA ASN A 213 -13.56 -5.60 -7.44
C ASN A 213 -12.93 -4.38 -8.12
N ALA A 214 -13.06 -3.20 -7.53
CA ALA A 214 -12.36 -2.01 -7.96
C ALA A 214 -11.13 -1.76 -7.06
N ILE A 215 -10.08 -1.20 -7.65
CA ILE A 215 -8.86 -0.80 -6.95
C ILE A 215 -8.90 0.70 -6.70
N TRP A 216 -8.65 1.09 -5.45
CA TRP A 216 -8.25 2.43 -5.10
C TRP A 216 -6.72 2.51 -5.12
N TYR A 217 -6.17 3.56 -5.69
CA TYR A 217 -4.72 3.80 -5.66
C TYR A 217 -4.40 5.26 -5.33
N GLY A 218 -3.35 5.46 -4.55
CA GLY A 218 -2.72 6.74 -4.36
C GLY A 218 -2.00 7.17 -5.65
N ASP A 219 -2.14 8.43 -6.03
CA ASP A 219 -1.49 9.01 -7.22
C ASP A 219 -0.74 10.27 -6.79
N VAL A 220 0.51 10.07 -6.40
CA VAL A 220 1.32 11.07 -5.71
C VAL A 220 1.50 12.35 -6.52
N PRO A 221 2.02 12.31 -7.77
CA PRO A 221 2.30 13.53 -8.51
C PRO A 221 1.02 14.27 -8.95
N ASN A 222 -0.09 13.55 -9.07
CA ASN A 222 -1.37 14.11 -9.49
C ASN A 222 -2.26 14.53 -8.31
N GLN A 223 -1.79 14.36 -7.07
CA GLN A 223 -2.46 14.78 -5.82
C GLN A 223 -3.90 14.27 -5.73
N ARG A 224 -4.08 12.98 -5.95
CA ARG A 224 -5.41 12.35 -5.97
C ARG A 224 -5.35 10.91 -5.48
N CYS A 225 -6.49 10.40 -5.01
CA CYS A 225 -6.76 8.98 -4.84
C CYS A 225 -7.83 8.56 -5.85
N VAL A 226 -7.59 7.51 -6.62
CA VAL A 226 -8.43 7.14 -7.77
C VAL A 226 -8.97 5.73 -7.59
N ARG A 227 -10.26 5.57 -7.82
CA ARG A 227 -10.95 4.28 -7.90
C ARG A 227 -11.08 3.85 -9.35
N VAL A 228 -10.55 2.69 -9.70
CA VAL A 228 -10.55 2.15 -11.06
C VAL A 228 -11.01 0.70 -11.06
N ARG A 229 -11.75 0.29 -12.09
CA ARG A 229 -12.03 -1.14 -12.30
C ARG A 229 -11.06 -1.76 -13.29
N GLU A 230 -11.06 -3.09 -13.33
CA GLU A 230 -10.30 -3.83 -14.34
C GLU A 230 -10.60 -3.30 -15.75
N GLY A 231 -9.54 -3.13 -16.56
CA GLY A 231 -9.63 -2.51 -17.88
C GLY A 231 -9.49 -0.99 -17.93
N GLY A 232 -9.42 -0.28 -16.77
CA GLY A 232 -9.01 1.12 -16.70
C GLY A 232 -10.15 2.15 -16.67
N GLU A 233 -11.41 1.73 -16.48
CA GLU A 233 -12.50 2.67 -16.26
C GLU A 233 -12.36 3.33 -14.87
N VAL A 234 -12.15 4.66 -14.86
CA VAL A 234 -12.16 5.45 -13.62
C VAL A 234 -13.58 5.61 -13.12
N LEU A 235 -13.84 5.14 -11.89
CA LEU A 235 -15.15 5.19 -11.26
C LEU A 235 -15.32 6.40 -10.35
N GLN A 236 -14.22 6.81 -9.68
CA GLN A 236 -14.23 7.92 -8.74
C GLN A 236 -12.82 8.50 -8.59
N THR A 237 -12.74 9.79 -8.32
CA THR A 237 -11.50 10.48 -7.99
C THR A 237 -11.71 11.37 -6.77
N VAL A 238 -10.82 11.25 -5.80
CA VAL A 238 -10.73 12.13 -4.63
C VAL A 238 -9.49 12.99 -4.82
N HIS A 239 -9.68 14.30 -4.96
CA HIS A 239 -8.59 15.26 -5.10
C HIS A 239 -8.09 15.70 -3.73
N LEU A 240 -6.78 15.80 -3.58
CA LEU A 240 -6.10 16.27 -2.38
C LEU A 240 -5.31 17.55 -2.69
N ASP A 241 -4.87 18.23 -1.65
CA ASP A 241 -3.96 19.40 -1.74
C ASP A 241 -2.47 19.01 -1.70
N ARG A 242 -2.20 17.71 -1.61
CA ARG A 242 -0.86 17.10 -1.48
C ARG A 242 -0.81 15.73 -2.14
N GLY A 243 0.39 15.13 -2.27
CA GLY A 243 0.55 13.80 -2.82
C GLY A 243 -0.16 12.74 -1.97
N CYS A 244 -0.94 11.86 -2.60
CA CYS A 244 -1.53 10.68 -1.97
C CYS A 244 -0.59 9.49 -2.18
N PHE A 245 0.01 9.00 -1.10
CA PHE A 245 1.00 7.92 -1.16
C PHE A 245 0.35 6.55 -1.07
N ALA A 246 -0.57 6.35 -0.13
CA ALA A 246 -1.27 5.08 -0.03
C ALA A 246 -2.71 5.25 0.45
N CYS A 247 -3.50 4.21 0.30
CA CYS A 247 -4.87 4.17 0.78
C CYS A 247 -5.26 2.79 1.30
N VAL A 248 -6.23 2.75 2.21
CA VAL A 248 -6.85 1.53 2.71
C VAL A 248 -8.32 1.77 3.04
N LEU A 249 -9.15 0.74 2.93
CA LEU A 249 -10.55 0.76 3.32
C LEU A 249 -10.71 0.13 4.71
N GLY A 250 -11.35 0.86 5.62
CA GLY A 250 -11.56 0.44 7.00
C GLY A 250 -12.82 1.07 7.62
N GLY A 251 -12.85 1.15 8.95
CA GLY A 251 -14.04 1.53 9.69
C GLY A 251 -14.96 0.34 9.98
N ALA A 252 -15.98 0.54 10.82
CA ALA A 252 -16.86 -0.53 11.28
C ALA A 252 -17.59 -1.27 10.15
N ASP A 253 -17.92 -0.56 9.06
CA ASP A 253 -18.56 -1.10 7.86
C ASP A 253 -17.57 -1.26 6.69
N ARG A 254 -16.27 -0.99 6.93
CA ARG A 254 -15.17 -0.98 5.94
C ARG A 254 -15.40 -0.02 4.77
N ARG A 255 -16.19 1.04 4.95
CA ARG A 255 -16.50 2.05 3.93
C ARG A 255 -15.80 3.38 4.17
N THR A 256 -14.90 3.46 5.13
CA THR A 256 -14.04 4.64 5.31
C THR A 256 -12.76 4.43 4.49
N LEU A 257 -12.56 5.29 3.49
CA LEU A 257 -11.30 5.37 2.75
C LEU A 257 -10.32 6.21 3.56
N PHE A 258 -9.26 5.60 4.03
CA PHE A 258 -8.11 6.29 4.64
C PHE A 258 -7.05 6.52 3.58
N MET A 259 -6.45 7.70 3.59
CA MET A 259 -5.39 8.11 2.66
C MET A 259 -4.23 8.69 3.45
N THR A 260 -3.04 8.14 3.25
CA THR A 260 -1.80 8.76 3.75
C THR A 260 -1.30 9.74 2.71
N ALA A 261 -1.03 10.96 3.13
CA ALA A 261 -0.70 12.05 2.21
C ALA A 261 0.38 12.96 2.78
N ASN A 262 1.22 13.51 1.89
CA ASN A 262 2.28 14.44 2.27
C ASN A 262 2.54 15.45 1.15
N GLU A 263 3.22 16.55 1.47
CA GLU A 263 3.72 17.48 0.45
C GLU A 263 4.64 16.74 -0.53
N TRP A 264 4.44 17.00 -1.82
CA TRP A 264 5.22 16.38 -2.87
C TRP A 264 6.04 17.41 -3.64
N GLY A 265 7.33 17.42 -3.42
CA GLY A 265 8.30 18.26 -4.13
C GLY A 265 9.17 17.48 -5.14
N GLY A 266 8.72 16.29 -5.56
CA GLY A 266 9.48 15.37 -6.40
C GLY A 266 10.36 14.38 -5.59
N PRO A 267 10.88 13.31 -6.24
CA PRO A 267 11.62 12.23 -5.58
C PRO A 267 12.82 12.69 -4.75
N ALA A 268 13.55 13.70 -5.23
CA ALA A 268 14.75 14.22 -4.55
C ALA A 268 14.45 14.91 -3.20
N ASN A 269 13.19 15.30 -2.96
CA ASN A 269 12.75 15.99 -1.74
C ASN A 269 11.91 15.09 -0.82
N MET A 270 11.79 13.80 -1.15
CA MET A 270 11.01 12.84 -0.36
C MET A 270 11.60 12.67 1.04
N GLY A 271 10.76 12.77 2.07
CA GLY A 271 11.17 12.61 3.47
C GLY A 271 11.99 13.75 4.07
N GLN A 272 12.20 14.86 3.35
CA GLN A 272 12.95 16.00 3.87
C GLN A 272 12.09 16.94 4.71
N GLY A 273 12.18 16.76 6.03
CA GLY A 273 12.14 17.84 7.04
C GLY A 273 10.81 18.47 7.42
N SER A 274 9.75 18.44 6.66
CA SER A 274 8.47 19.02 7.09
C SER A 274 7.56 17.95 7.73
N ARG A 275 6.91 18.29 8.84
CA ARG A 275 5.84 17.46 9.40
C ARG A 275 4.50 17.84 8.75
N ALA A 276 4.47 17.80 7.42
CA ALA A 276 3.29 18.12 6.61
C ALA A 276 2.40 16.90 6.33
N GLY A 277 2.84 15.70 6.76
CA GLY A 277 2.10 14.46 6.56
C GLY A 277 0.76 14.46 7.29
N GLN A 278 -0.23 13.86 6.62
CA GLN A 278 -1.59 13.72 7.13
C GLN A 278 -2.15 12.33 6.83
N VAL A 279 -3.05 11.89 7.70
CA VAL A 279 -4.04 10.86 7.39
C VAL A 279 -5.37 11.55 7.13
N LEU A 280 -5.91 11.34 5.95
CA LEU A 280 -7.19 11.87 5.51
C LEU A 280 -8.23 10.75 5.43
N THR A 281 -9.51 11.08 5.59
CA THR A 281 -10.61 10.13 5.42
C THR A 281 -11.67 10.68 4.47
N ALA A 282 -12.34 9.76 3.78
CA ALA A 282 -13.51 10.01 2.95
C ALA A 282 -14.45 8.81 2.96
N ASP A 283 -15.72 9.00 2.62
CA ASP A 283 -16.66 7.90 2.46
C ASP A 283 -16.43 7.18 1.13
N ALA A 284 -16.37 5.85 1.17
CA ALA A 284 -16.24 5.00 -0.02
C ALA A 284 -17.59 4.38 -0.41
N PRO A 285 -17.85 4.20 -1.72
CA PRO A 285 -19.12 3.64 -2.22
C PRO A 285 -19.27 2.14 -1.94
N ALA A 286 -18.16 1.42 -1.77
CA ALA A 286 -18.11 -0.01 -1.50
C ALA A 286 -17.18 -0.30 -0.31
N PRO A 287 -17.45 -1.35 0.48
CA PRO A 287 -16.56 -1.74 1.58
C PRO A 287 -15.27 -2.36 1.06
N GLY A 288 -14.23 -2.31 1.88
CA GLY A 288 -12.96 -2.99 1.59
C GLY A 288 -13.10 -4.50 1.48
N ALA A 289 -12.27 -5.10 0.64
CA ALA A 289 -12.20 -6.54 0.40
C ALA A 289 -10.74 -6.98 0.22
N GLY A 290 -10.48 -8.28 0.30
CA GLY A 290 -9.14 -8.84 0.10
C GLY A 290 -8.17 -8.52 1.22
N TRP A 291 -6.91 -8.55 0.86
CA TRP A 291 -5.73 -8.31 1.69
C TRP A 291 -4.87 -7.19 1.06
N PRO A 292 -4.42 -6.22 1.76
CA PRO A 292 -4.61 -5.94 3.16
C PRO A 292 -6.00 -5.50 3.50
#